data_87dc13f127391dfb142963cea0bb4507
#
_entry.id   87dc13f127391dfb142963cea0bb4507
#
_cell.length_a   1.000
_cell.length_b   1.000
_cell.length_c   1.000
_cell.angle_alpha   90.00
_cell.angle_beta   90.00
_cell.angle_gamma   90.00
#
_symmetry.space_group_name_H-M   'P 1'
#
loop_
_entity.id
_entity.type
_entity.pdbx_description
1 polymer ?
#
loop_
_entity_poly.entity_id
_entity_poly.type
_entity_poly.pdbx_seq_one_letter_code
_entity_poly.pdbx_strand_id
1 'polypeptide(L)' 'KEYAFRLKFKGALLEVRITKDEAEFTLLEGGEISFTVRGKEVVLKSGETYTYQLN' A
#
# COMPACT_ATOMS: atom_id res chain seq x y z
N LYS A 1 2.19 6.66 -17.17
CA LYS A 1 2.73 5.33 -16.96
C LYS A 1 2.27 4.75 -15.64
N GLU A 2 2.24 3.47 -15.60
CA GLU A 2 1.73 2.75 -14.45
C GLU A 2 2.68 1.63 -14.08
N TYR A 3 2.97 1.53 -12.80
CA TYR A 3 3.79 0.45 -12.27
C TYR A 3 3.00 -0.33 -11.25
N ALA A 4 3.20 -1.63 -11.23
CA ALA A 4 2.59 -2.47 -10.21
C ALA A 4 3.59 -3.53 -9.81
N PHE A 5 3.74 -3.72 -8.51
CA PHE A 5 4.64 -4.75 -8.01
C PHE A 5 4.15 -5.19 -6.64
N ARG A 6 4.69 -6.32 -6.20
CA ARG A 6 4.37 -6.86 -4.90
C ARG A 6 5.61 -6.95 -4.05
N LEU A 7 5.44 -6.76 -2.76
CA LEU A 7 6.56 -6.88 -1.85
C LEU A 7 6.07 -7.47 -0.53
N LYS A 8 7.00 -8.08 0.19
CA LYS A 8 6.71 -8.58 1.53
C LYS A 8 7.17 -7.56 2.54
N PHE A 9 6.33 -7.32 3.53
CA PHE A 9 6.59 -6.33 4.54
C PHE A 9 6.09 -6.86 5.88
N LYS A 10 7.04 -7.14 6.79
CA LYS A 10 6.70 -7.64 8.13
C LYS A 10 5.79 -8.87 8.06
N GLY A 11 6.08 -9.78 7.16
CA GLY A 11 5.29 -11.00 7.02
C GLY A 11 4.01 -10.83 6.24
N ALA A 12 3.73 -9.63 5.75
CA ALA A 12 2.55 -9.36 4.97
C ALA A 12 2.92 -9.23 3.50
N LEU A 13 1.94 -9.49 2.64
CA LEU A 13 2.13 -9.34 1.21
C LEU A 13 1.34 -8.12 0.75
N LEU A 14 2.06 -7.16 0.20
CA LEU A 14 1.48 -5.92 -0.29
C LEU A 14 1.58 -5.84 -1.80
N GLU A 15 0.54 -5.31 -2.41
CA GLU A 15 0.61 -4.93 -3.81
C GLU A 15 0.63 -3.42 -3.89
N VAL A 16 1.61 -2.90 -4.63
CA VAL A 16 1.76 -1.45 -4.79
C VAL A 16 1.53 -1.14 -6.26
N ARG A 17 0.64 -0.19 -6.51
CA ARG A 17 0.38 0.28 -7.86
C ARG A 17 0.62 1.78 -7.88
N ILE A 18 1.45 2.22 -8.79
CA ILE A 18 1.80 3.62 -8.91
C ILE A 18 1.40 4.11 -10.28
N THR A 19 0.57 5.13 -10.31
CA THR A 19 0.18 5.80 -11.54
C THR A 19 0.77 7.20 -11.54
N LYS A 20 0.41 7.98 -12.53
CA LYS A 20 0.91 9.34 -12.64
C LYS A 20 0.55 10.18 -11.43
N ASP A 21 -0.64 9.99 -10.89
CA ASP A 21 -1.18 10.86 -9.87
C ASP A 21 -1.39 10.20 -8.52
N GLU A 22 -1.29 8.90 -8.45
CA GLU A 22 -1.66 8.17 -7.25
C GLU A 22 -0.73 7.01 -6.99
N ALA A 23 -0.66 6.64 -5.72
CA ALA A 23 -0.05 5.39 -5.30
C ALA A 23 -1.08 4.62 -4.50
N GLU A 24 -1.29 3.35 -4.85
CA GLU A 24 -2.24 2.50 -4.16
C GLU A 24 -1.52 1.37 -3.48
N PHE A 25 -1.90 1.11 -2.24
CA PHE A 25 -1.33 0.02 -1.46
C PHE A 25 -2.46 -0.91 -1.07
N THR A 26 -2.37 -2.17 -1.47
CA THR A 26 -3.38 -3.16 -1.14
C THR A 26 -2.73 -4.26 -0.34
N LEU A 27 -3.31 -4.57 0.81
CA LEU A 27 -2.81 -5.67 1.62
C LEU A 27 -3.46 -6.95 1.14
N LEU A 28 -2.66 -7.83 0.55
CA LEU A 28 -3.16 -9.08 0.01
C LEU A 28 -3.20 -10.17 1.05
N GLU A 29 -2.18 -10.23 1.91
CA GLU A 29 -2.10 -11.23 2.96
C GLU A 29 -1.37 -10.64 4.14
N GLY A 30 -1.68 -11.13 5.34
CA GLY A 30 -0.93 -10.73 6.51
C GLY A 30 -1.74 -10.16 7.63
N GLY A 31 -3.07 -10.17 7.53
CA GLY A 31 -3.94 -9.69 8.57
C GLY A 31 -4.00 -8.18 8.67
N GLU A 32 -3.01 -7.59 9.29
CA GLU A 32 -3.03 -6.14 9.50
C GLU A 32 -1.60 -5.63 9.53
N ILE A 33 -1.37 -4.51 8.87
CA ILE A 33 -0.07 -3.84 8.94
C ILE A 33 -0.29 -2.34 9.14
N SER A 34 0.74 -1.70 9.68
CA SER A 34 0.74 -0.25 9.79
C SER A 34 2.04 0.29 9.24
N PHE A 35 1.97 1.46 8.64
CA PHE A 35 3.15 2.12 8.12
C PHE A 35 2.89 3.61 8.06
N THR A 36 3.94 4.37 7.82
CA THR A 36 3.86 5.82 7.79
C THR A 36 4.06 6.33 6.38
N VAL A 37 3.16 7.21 5.97
CA VAL A 37 3.26 7.90 4.69
C VAL A 37 3.26 9.38 4.96
N ARG A 38 4.38 10.03 4.70
CA ARG A 38 4.57 11.46 4.93
C ARG A 38 4.19 11.87 6.35
N GLY A 39 4.64 11.08 7.31
CA GLY A 39 4.38 11.38 8.71
C GLY A 39 2.99 11.02 9.20
N LYS A 40 2.18 10.42 8.33
CA LYS A 40 0.83 10.03 8.70
C LYS A 40 0.77 8.51 8.80
N GLU A 41 0.24 8.03 9.90
CA GLU A 41 0.14 6.60 10.11
C GLU A 41 -1.02 6.02 9.33
N VAL A 42 -0.76 4.93 8.62
CA VAL A 42 -1.75 4.23 7.83
C VAL A 42 -1.83 2.79 8.33
N VAL A 43 -3.04 2.33 8.56
CA VAL A 43 -3.27 0.95 8.99
C VAL A 43 -4.12 0.27 7.93
N LEU A 44 -3.64 -0.88 7.44
CA LEU A 44 -4.35 -1.67 6.43
C LEU A 44 -4.64 -3.04 6.97
N LYS A 45 -5.84 -3.50 6.68
CA LYS A 45 -6.22 -4.88 6.97
C LYS A 45 -6.30 -5.65 5.68
N SER A 46 -6.26 -6.98 5.80
CA SER A 46 -6.29 -7.85 4.64
C SER A 46 -7.48 -7.51 3.74
N GLY A 47 -7.20 -7.26 2.48
CA GLY A 47 -8.23 -6.92 1.52
C GLY A 47 -8.51 -5.43 1.38
N GLU A 48 -7.88 -4.60 2.20
CA GLU A 48 -8.09 -3.16 2.12
C GLU A 48 -7.07 -2.49 1.22
N THR A 49 -7.48 -1.36 0.66
CA THR A 49 -6.62 -0.58 -0.21
C THR A 49 -6.53 0.85 0.31
N TYR A 50 -5.31 1.37 0.34
CA TYR A 50 -5.07 2.76 0.69
C TYR A 50 -4.54 3.48 -0.53
N THR A 51 -5.17 4.59 -0.88
CA THR A 51 -4.77 5.40 -2.03
C THR A 51 -4.14 6.69 -1.54
N TYR A 52 -2.96 6.99 -2.05
CA TYR A 52 -2.22 8.19 -1.69
C TYR A 52 -2.07 9.07 -2.92
N GLN A 53 -2.48 10.32 -2.80
CA GLN A 53 -2.38 11.28 -3.89
C GLN A 53 -0.95 11.80 -3.99
N LEU A 54 -0.37 11.69 -5.18
CA LEU A 54 0.97 12.17 -5.43
C LEU A 54 1.00 13.66 -5.82
N ASN A 55 -0.11 14.16 -6.28
CA ASN A 55 -0.22 15.58 -6.65
C ASN A 55 -1.08 16.34 -5.67
#